data_59e17e0969ead691399d1f56cc10414d
#
_entry.id   59e17e0969ead691399d1f56cc10414d
#
_cell.length_a   1.000
_cell.length_b   1.000
_cell.length_c   1.000
_cell.angle_alpha   90.00
_cell.angle_beta   90.00
_cell.angle_gamma   90.00
#
_symmetry.space_group_name_H-M   'P 1'
#
loop_
_entity.id
_entity.type
_entity.pdbx_description
1 polymer ?
#
loop_
_entity_poly.entity_id
_entity_poly.type
_entity_poly.pdbx_seq_one_letter_code
_entity_poly.pdbx_strand_id
1 'polypeptide(L)'
;GEISNFRPYASGHWYFSLKDEESRIACVMFRQHNAYLGFLPSDGMRVVLIGSAGLYVSSGSYQFYAEAMLRDGVGELYQRFQILKDKLLKEGLFDASRKRPLPLLPRAVGIVTSSSGAVIHDIRTVCARRFPGIPLILRPSQVQGEGAKEDLTAALRELSGIDEVDVIIIGRGGGSMEDLWAF
;
A
#
# COMPACT_ATOMS: atom_id res chain seq x y z
N GLY A 1 -0.48 14.21 15.58
CA GLY A 1 -0.34 15.66 15.65
C GLY A 1 -0.06 16.26 14.29
N GLU A 2 0.06 17.57 14.22
CA GLU A 2 0.35 18.32 12.99
C GLU A 2 1.84 18.68 12.93
N ILE A 3 2.46 18.48 11.77
CA ILE A 3 3.86 18.88 11.52
C ILE A 3 3.96 20.39 11.38
N SER A 4 4.98 20.97 11.98
CA SER A 4 5.35 22.36 11.80
C SER A 4 6.87 22.55 11.83
N ASN A 5 7.37 23.58 11.14
CA ASN A 5 8.81 23.88 10.98
C ASN A 5 9.64 22.70 10.45
N PHE A 6 9.12 22.02 9.43
CA PHE A 6 9.83 20.90 8.79
C PHE A 6 11.09 21.41 8.07
N ARG A 7 12.24 20.81 8.42
CA ARG A 7 13.55 21.16 7.83
C ARG A 7 14.35 19.88 7.51
N PRO A 8 14.47 19.52 6.25
CA PRO A 8 15.43 18.51 5.83
C PRO A 8 16.84 19.12 5.81
N TYR A 9 17.77 18.52 6.52
CA TYR A 9 19.16 18.95 6.54
C TYR A 9 20.01 18.19 5.53
N ALA A 10 21.15 18.78 5.12
CA ALA A 10 22.08 18.14 4.20
C ALA A 10 22.66 16.81 4.72
N SER A 11 22.67 16.60 6.04
CA SER A 11 23.02 15.32 6.70
C SER A 11 22.00 14.18 6.40
N GLY A 12 20.86 14.51 5.81
CA GLY A 12 19.75 13.60 5.56
C GLY A 12 18.83 13.40 6.76
N HIS A 13 19.07 14.09 7.88
CA HIS A 13 18.18 14.08 9.03
C HIS A 13 17.06 15.10 8.86
N TRP A 14 15.87 14.78 9.35
CA TRP A 14 14.72 15.67 9.35
C TRP A 14 14.47 16.19 10.76
N TYR A 15 14.31 17.51 10.88
CA TYR A 15 13.94 18.18 12.11
C TYR A 15 12.62 18.89 11.90
N PHE A 16 11.71 18.72 12.83
CA PHE A 16 10.38 19.32 12.77
C PHE A 16 9.79 19.41 14.18
N SER A 17 8.64 20.01 14.30
CA SER A 17 7.84 19.96 15.52
C SER A 17 6.54 19.26 15.24
N LEU A 18 6.10 18.44 16.18
CA LEU A 18 4.76 17.90 16.22
C LEU A 18 3.95 18.74 17.21
N LYS A 19 2.80 19.22 16.78
CA LYS A 19 1.88 20.03 17.61
C LYS A 19 0.48 19.47 17.59
N ASP A 20 -0.27 19.69 18.65
CA ASP A 20 -1.71 19.58 18.75
C ASP A 20 -2.31 20.92 19.19
N GLU A 21 -3.53 20.93 19.71
CA GLU A 21 -4.23 22.15 20.12
C GLU A 21 -3.58 22.81 21.35
N GLU A 22 -2.90 22.04 22.22
CA GLU A 22 -2.39 22.53 23.52
C GLU A 22 -0.86 22.43 23.65
N SER A 23 -0.23 21.57 22.85
CA SER A 23 1.15 21.15 23.08
C SER A 23 1.99 21.15 21.81
N ARG A 24 3.31 21.21 22.01
CA ARG A 24 4.29 21.09 20.93
C ARG A 24 5.53 20.37 21.43
N ILE A 25 6.04 19.43 20.64
CA ILE A 25 7.30 18.74 20.91
C ILE A 25 8.24 18.85 19.70
N ALA A 26 9.53 19.07 19.96
CA ALA A 26 10.56 19.00 18.93
C ALA A 26 10.80 17.53 18.56
N CYS A 27 10.89 17.26 17.26
CA CYS A 27 11.08 15.91 16.73
C CYS A 27 12.31 15.86 15.84
N VAL A 28 13.00 14.73 15.87
CA VAL A 28 14.05 14.39 14.91
C VAL A 28 13.80 13.01 14.34
N MET A 29 13.94 12.90 13.02
CA MET A 29 13.90 11.61 12.32
C MET A 29 15.22 11.43 11.57
N PHE A 30 15.99 10.44 11.97
CA PHE A 30 17.30 10.18 11.39
C PHE A 30 17.19 9.57 10.00
N ARG A 31 18.23 9.75 9.18
CA ARG A 31 18.30 9.27 7.79
C ARG A 31 17.99 7.78 7.66
N GLN A 32 18.43 6.97 8.61
CA GLN A 32 18.17 5.51 8.59
C GLN A 32 16.68 5.16 8.67
N HIS A 33 15.86 6.03 9.25
CA HIS A 33 14.42 5.82 9.41
C HIS A 33 13.63 6.51 8.29
N ASN A 34 14.02 7.72 7.89
CA ASN A 34 13.27 8.46 6.86
C ASN A 34 13.53 7.97 5.43
N ALA A 35 14.62 7.23 5.19
CA ALA A 35 14.95 6.66 3.88
C ALA A 35 13.88 5.68 3.35
N TYR A 36 13.09 5.09 4.24
CA TYR A 36 12.02 4.15 3.90
C TYR A 36 10.63 4.77 3.88
N LEU A 37 10.53 6.09 4.13
CA LEU A 37 9.25 6.78 4.07
C LEU A 37 8.83 6.99 2.61
N GLY A 38 7.66 6.51 2.24
CA GLY A 38 7.11 6.65 0.89
C GLY A 38 6.59 8.05 0.55
N PHE A 39 6.78 9.05 1.42
CA PHE A 39 6.36 10.43 1.21
C PHE A 39 7.30 11.43 1.89
N LEU A 40 7.33 12.65 1.38
CA LEU A 40 8.04 13.77 2.00
C LEU A 40 7.05 14.54 2.90
N PRO A 41 7.34 14.69 4.21
CA PRO A 41 6.52 15.50 5.09
C PRO A 41 6.55 16.98 4.72
N SER A 42 5.48 17.69 5.07
CA SER A 42 5.38 19.14 4.92
C SER A 42 4.65 19.76 6.12
N ASP A 43 4.85 21.06 6.32
CA ASP A 43 4.13 21.80 7.35
C ASP A 43 2.62 21.73 7.11
N GLY A 44 1.86 21.59 8.19
CA GLY A 44 0.41 21.42 8.16
C GLY A 44 -0.05 19.95 7.98
N MET A 45 0.86 19.04 7.67
CA MET A 45 0.50 17.62 7.52
C MET A 45 0.22 16.99 8.89
N ARG A 46 -0.92 16.30 9.02
CA ARG A 46 -1.24 15.52 10.21
C ARG A 46 -0.62 14.13 10.10
N VAL A 47 0.09 13.73 11.16
CA VAL A 47 0.83 12.46 11.21
C VAL A 47 0.72 11.79 12.57
N VAL A 48 0.94 10.47 12.56
CA VAL A 48 1.21 9.67 13.75
C VAL A 48 2.69 9.31 13.74
N LEU A 49 3.39 9.61 14.83
CA LEU A 49 4.80 9.23 15.02
C LEU A 49 4.92 8.03 15.94
N ILE A 50 5.82 7.14 15.60
CA ILE A 50 6.25 6.03 16.44
C ILE A 50 7.72 6.26 16.75
N GLY A 51 8.10 6.13 18.02
CA GLY A 51 9.47 6.36 18.45
C GLY A 51 9.56 6.53 19.97
N SER A 52 10.59 7.22 20.43
CA SER A 52 10.86 7.42 21.86
C SER A 52 11.07 8.89 22.19
N ALA A 53 10.65 9.31 23.38
CA ALA A 53 10.95 10.61 23.93
C ALA A 53 12.27 10.55 24.72
N GLY A 54 13.13 11.53 24.52
CA GLY A 54 14.40 11.60 25.22
C GLY A 54 14.86 13.03 25.50
N LEU A 55 15.87 13.16 26.34
CA LEU A 55 16.51 14.44 26.65
C LEU A 55 17.73 14.64 25.74
N TYR A 56 17.75 15.74 25.01
CA TYR A 56 18.96 16.15 24.29
C TYR A 56 19.89 16.88 25.25
N VAL A 57 20.93 16.17 25.71
CA VAL A 57 21.81 16.59 26.80
C VAL A 57 22.49 17.93 26.54
N SER A 58 22.87 18.22 25.28
CA SER A 58 23.58 19.46 24.92
C SER A 58 22.77 20.72 25.11
N SER A 59 21.44 20.68 25.00
CA SER A 59 20.55 21.83 25.20
C SER A 59 19.59 21.68 26.38
N GLY A 60 19.57 20.50 27.03
CA GLY A 60 18.64 20.21 28.12
C GLY A 60 17.18 20.16 27.68
N SER A 61 16.90 19.95 26.38
CA SER A 61 15.55 19.99 25.83
C SER A 61 14.98 18.60 25.57
N TYR A 62 13.69 18.43 25.82
CA TYR A 62 12.98 17.21 25.42
C TYR A 62 12.81 17.15 23.92
N GLN A 63 13.10 16.00 23.33
CA GLN A 63 12.90 15.72 21.92
C GLN A 63 12.25 14.37 21.73
N PHE A 64 11.49 14.23 20.66
CA PHE A 64 10.95 12.94 20.20
C PHE A 64 11.79 12.41 19.05
N TYR A 65 12.35 11.24 19.23
CA TYR A 65 13.13 10.52 18.22
C TYR A 65 12.19 9.63 17.42
N ALA A 66 11.80 10.10 16.24
CA ALA A 66 10.86 9.39 15.38
C ALA A 66 11.57 8.26 14.62
N GLU A 67 11.06 7.04 14.76
CA GLU A 67 11.53 5.84 14.07
C GLU A 67 10.61 5.50 12.88
N ALA A 68 9.31 5.82 13.00
CA ALA A 68 8.36 5.71 11.91
C ALA A 68 7.40 6.91 11.92
N MET A 69 6.87 7.23 10.74
CA MET A 69 5.87 8.27 10.53
C MET A 69 4.80 7.76 9.58
N LEU A 70 3.55 7.92 9.99
CA LEU A 70 2.37 7.57 9.21
C LEU A 70 1.53 8.84 9.01
N ARG A 71 0.89 8.98 7.85
CA ARG A 71 -0.12 10.04 7.68
C ARG A 71 -1.30 9.80 8.61
N ASP A 72 -1.84 10.87 9.19
CA ASP A 72 -3.07 10.78 10.00
C ASP A 72 -4.23 10.29 9.12
N GLY A 73 -5.01 9.35 9.64
CA GLY A 73 -5.99 8.57 8.86
C GLY A 73 -5.48 7.19 8.41
N VAL A 74 -4.17 7.05 8.16
CA VAL A 74 -3.57 5.73 7.83
C VAL A 74 -3.57 4.82 9.06
N GLY A 75 -3.49 5.37 10.26
CA GLY A 75 -3.58 4.60 11.51
C GLY A 75 -4.93 3.88 11.66
N GLU A 76 -6.02 4.53 11.29
CA GLU A 76 -7.36 3.92 11.30
C GLU A 76 -7.49 2.86 10.20
N LEU A 77 -7.02 3.14 8.99
CA LEU A 77 -6.98 2.17 7.89
C LEU A 77 -6.12 0.96 8.24
N TYR A 78 -4.96 1.19 8.86
CA TYR A 78 -4.09 0.10 9.30
C TYR A 78 -4.75 -0.77 10.39
N GLN A 79 -5.44 -0.16 11.36
CA GLN A 79 -6.20 -0.90 12.36
C GLN A 79 -7.33 -1.72 11.71
N ARG A 80 -8.09 -1.13 10.80
CA ARG A 80 -9.12 -1.82 10.02
C ARG A 80 -8.53 -2.98 9.22
N PHE A 81 -7.36 -2.79 8.62
CA PHE A 81 -6.64 -3.85 7.91
C PHE A 81 -6.26 -5.00 8.86
N GLN A 82 -5.71 -4.72 10.05
CA GLN A 82 -5.35 -5.76 11.01
C GLN A 82 -6.59 -6.53 11.50
N ILE A 83 -7.67 -5.84 11.83
CA ILE A 83 -8.94 -6.46 12.24
C ILE A 83 -9.47 -7.38 11.13
N LEU A 84 -9.46 -6.90 9.88
CA LEU A 84 -9.91 -7.70 8.74
C LEU A 84 -8.99 -8.90 8.51
N LYS A 85 -7.68 -8.72 8.55
CA LYS A 85 -6.68 -9.79 8.42
C LYS A 85 -6.89 -10.88 9.47
N ASP A 86 -7.05 -10.50 10.74
CA ASP A 86 -7.28 -11.44 11.84
C ASP A 86 -8.61 -12.19 11.69
N LYS A 87 -9.65 -11.51 11.22
CA LYS A 87 -10.93 -12.12 10.89
C LYS A 87 -10.77 -13.18 9.80
N LEU A 88 -10.17 -12.84 8.68
CA LEU A 88 -9.95 -13.74 7.55
C LEU A 88 -9.03 -14.92 7.91
N LEU A 89 -8.05 -14.69 8.80
CA LEU A 89 -7.19 -15.75 9.34
C LEU A 89 -8.00 -16.74 10.18
N LYS A 90 -8.87 -16.25 11.06
CA LYS A 90 -9.77 -17.10 11.88
C LYS A 90 -10.77 -17.89 11.02
N GLU A 91 -11.20 -17.34 9.90
CA GLU A 91 -12.06 -18.02 8.91
C GLU A 91 -11.28 -19.03 8.05
N GLY A 92 -9.95 -19.19 8.25
CA GLY A 92 -9.09 -20.14 7.54
C GLY A 92 -8.87 -19.79 6.07
N LEU A 93 -9.15 -18.54 5.64
CA LEU A 93 -9.03 -18.14 4.23
C LEU A 93 -7.58 -18.11 3.74
N PHE A 94 -6.61 -18.06 4.64
CA PHE A 94 -5.18 -18.09 4.30
C PHE A 94 -4.56 -19.48 4.34
N ASP A 95 -5.33 -20.51 4.68
CA ASP A 95 -4.82 -21.87 4.79
C ASP A 95 -4.26 -22.37 3.45
N ALA A 96 -3.10 -23.00 3.51
CA ALA A 96 -2.44 -23.54 2.33
C ALA A 96 -3.29 -24.61 1.60
N SER A 97 -4.12 -25.34 2.34
CA SER A 97 -5.03 -26.35 1.81
C SER A 97 -6.13 -25.78 0.90
N ARG A 98 -6.45 -24.51 1.03
CA ARG A 98 -7.42 -23.82 0.17
C ARG A 98 -6.82 -23.30 -1.14
N LYS A 99 -5.49 -23.20 -1.21
CA LYS A 99 -4.80 -22.69 -2.40
C LYS A 99 -4.68 -23.78 -3.45
N ARG A 100 -5.13 -23.47 -4.65
CA ARG A 100 -4.98 -24.37 -5.81
C ARG A 100 -3.57 -24.22 -6.39
N PRO A 101 -2.91 -25.30 -6.81
CA PRO A 101 -1.66 -25.21 -7.56
C PRO A 101 -1.93 -24.51 -8.90
N LEU A 102 -0.96 -23.74 -9.36
CA LEU A 102 -1.04 -23.15 -10.69
C LEU A 102 -0.87 -24.24 -11.76
N PRO A 103 -1.65 -24.20 -12.86
CA PRO A 103 -1.47 -25.12 -13.96
C PRO A 103 -0.12 -24.89 -14.63
N LEU A 104 0.54 -25.95 -15.07
CA LEU A 104 1.82 -25.87 -15.79
C LEU A 104 1.67 -25.11 -17.12
N LEU A 105 0.59 -25.37 -17.83
CA LEU A 105 0.24 -24.74 -19.11
C LEU A 105 -1.24 -24.33 -19.06
N PRO A 106 -1.54 -23.07 -18.73
CA PRO A 106 -2.92 -22.57 -18.74
C PRO A 106 -3.44 -22.46 -20.17
N ARG A 107 -4.73 -22.73 -20.37
CA ARG A 107 -5.40 -22.57 -21.67
C ARG A 107 -5.62 -21.10 -22.01
N ALA A 108 -6.02 -20.30 -21.02
CA ALA A 108 -6.10 -18.86 -21.12
C ALA A 108 -5.84 -18.20 -19.76
N VAL A 109 -5.41 -16.94 -19.78
CA VAL A 109 -5.23 -16.11 -18.60
C VAL A 109 -6.24 -14.96 -18.61
N GLY A 110 -7.10 -14.91 -17.61
CA GLY A 110 -7.97 -13.79 -17.32
C GLY A 110 -7.17 -12.64 -16.67
N ILE A 111 -7.45 -11.41 -17.04
CA ILE A 111 -6.78 -10.23 -16.51
C ILE A 111 -7.82 -9.24 -16.05
N VAL A 112 -7.73 -8.82 -14.78
CA VAL A 112 -8.55 -7.78 -14.18
C VAL A 112 -7.67 -6.59 -13.85
N THR A 113 -7.76 -5.54 -14.66
CA THR A 113 -7.01 -4.29 -14.48
C THR A 113 -7.64 -3.18 -15.32
N SER A 114 -7.11 -1.96 -15.23
CA SER A 114 -7.55 -0.86 -16.12
C SER A 114 -7.18 -1.14 -17.59
N SER A 115 -8.02 -0.66 -18.51
CA SER A 115 -7.85 -0.90 -19.96
C SER A 115 -6.56 -0.31 -20.55
N SER A 116 -6.04 0.77 -19.96
CA SER A 116 -4.92 1.57 -20.49
C SER A 116 -3.76 1.76 -19.53
N GLY A 117 -3.72 1.00 -18.42
CA GLY A 117 -2.66 1.14 -17.41
C GLY A 117 -1.35 0.44 -17.82
N ALA A 118 -0.26 0.78 -17.14
CA ALA A 118 1.04 0.12 -17.33
C ALA A 118 0.98 -1.38 -17.10
N VAL A 119 0.13 -1.83 -16.14
CA VAL A 119 0.00 -3.24 -15.74
C VAL A 119 -0.39 -4.13 -16.90
N ILE A 120 -1.40 -3.76 -17.71
CA ILE A 120 -1.81 -4.58 -18.85
C ILE A 120 -0.71 -4.63 -19.92
N HIS A 121 0.02 -3.53 -20.13
CA HIS A 121 1.15 -3.50 -21.04
C HIS A 121 2.27 -4.44 -20.60
N ASP A 122 2.62 -4.41 -19.32
CA ASP A 122 3.66 -5.26 -18.73
C ASP A 122 3.29 -6.73 -18.82
N ILE A 123 2.04 -7.09 -18.46
CA ILE A 123 1.55 -8.47 -18.58
C ILE A 123 1.64 -8.95 -20.04
N ARG A 124 1.18 -8.16 -21.00
CA ARG A 124 1.24 -8.51 -22.42
C ARG A 124 2.67 -8.71 -22.89
N THR A 125 3.57 -7.82 -22.50
CA THR A 125 4.99 -7.90 -22.88
C THR A 125 5.66 -9.14 -22.31
N VAL A 126 5.41 -9.46 -21.04
CA VAL A 126 5.97 -10.64 -20.40
C VAL A 126 5.40 -11.92 -21.02
N CYS A 127 4.08 -12.00 -21.22
CA CYS A 127 3.45 -13.17 -21.84
C CYS A 127 3.92 -13.39 -23.27
N ALA A 128 4.00 -12.33 -24.09
CA ALA A 128 4.50 -12.43 -25.47
C ALA A 128 5.93 -12.97 -25.55
N ARG A 129 6.77 -12.62 -24.57
CA ARG A 129 8.16 -13.08 -24.51
C ARG A 129 8.30 -14.51 -23.93
N ARG A 130 7.50 -14.85 -22.90
CA ARG A 130 7.68 -16.09 -22.13
C ARG A 130 6.81 -17.24 -22.63
N PHE A 131 5.63 -16.93 -23.11
CA PHE A 131 4.67 -17.89 -23.64
C PHE A 131 3.89 -17.27 -24.81
N PRO A 132 4.53 -17.16 -26.00
CA PRO A 132 3.88 -16.62 -27.20
C PRO A 132 2.61 -17.40 -27.55
N GLY A 133 1.53 -16.67 -27.84
CA GLY A 133 0.27 -17.30 -28.28
C GLY A 133 -0.70 -17.67 -27.17
N ILE A 134 -0.36 -17.49 -25.89
CA ILE A 134 -1.34 -17.68 -24.82
C ILE A 134 -2.49 -16.66 -24.94
N PRO A 135 -3.76 -17.09 -24.96
CA PRO A 135 -4.89 -16.20 -24.94
C PRO A 135 -4.93 -15.37 -23.63
N LEU A 136 -5.05 -14.05 -23.79
CA LEU A 136 -5.22 -13.12 -22.66
C LEU A 136 -6.61 -12.49 -22.76
N ILE A 137 -7.46 -12.75 -21.78
CA ILE A 137 -8.83 -12.26 -21.70
C ILE A 137 -8.88 -11.11 -20.70
N LEU A 138 -8.90 -9.87 -21.21
CA LEU A 138 -8.97 -8.68 -20.37
C LEU A 138 -10.43 -8.36 -20.04
N ARG A 139 -10.74 -8.28 -18.75
CA ARG A 139 -11.93 -7.62 -18.22
C ARG A 139 -11.48 -6.29 -17.62
N PRO A 140 -11.68 -5.16 -18.34
CA PRO A 140 -11.34 -3.84 -17.84
C PRO A 140 -12.09 -3.55 -16.55
N SER A 141 -11.38 -3.03 -15.54
CA SER A 141 -11.97 -2.76 -14.23
C SER A 141 -11.39 -1.50 -13.63
N GLN A 142 -12.21 -0.85 -12.82
CA GLN A 142 -11.77 0.23 -11.97
C GLN A 142 -10.89 -0.37 -10.84
N VAL A 143 -9.64 0.09 -10.74
CA VAL A 143 -8.66 -0.48 -9.80
C VAL A 143 -8.34 0.45 -8.63
N GLN A 144 -9.06 1.56 -8.48
CA GLN A 144 -8.93 2.52 -7.39
C GLN A 144 -10.17 3.40 -7.29
N GLY A 145 -10.37 4.03 -6.12
CA GLY A 145 -11.51 4.92 -5.87
C GLY A 145 -12.79 4.19 -5.48
N GLU A 146 -13.85 4.97 -5.37
CA GLU A 146 -15.19 4.48 -5.00
C GLU A 146 -15.75 3.56 -6.08
N GLY A 147 -16.28 2.40 -5.68
CA GLY A 147 -16.82 1.38 -6.60
C GLY A 147 -15.78 0.37 -7.12
N ALA A 148 -14.49 0.58 -6.89
CA ALA A 148 -13.46 -0.35 -7.37
C ALA A 148 -13.61 -1.77 -6.79
N LYS A 149 -13.93 -1.90 -5.53
CA LYS A 149 -14.15 -3.20 -4.86
C LYS A 149 -15.28 -4.00 -5.51
N GLU A 150 -16.38 -3.35 -5.79
CA GLU A 150 -17.58 -3.95 -6.41
C GLU A 150 -17.27 -4.37 -7.85
N ASP A 151 -16.59 -3.52 -8.62
CA ASP A 151 -16.21 -3.80 -10.01
C ASP A 151 -15.17 -4.92 -10.10
N LEU A 152 -14.15 -4.93 -9.24
CA LEU A 152 -13.18 -6.02 -9.15
C LEU A 152 -13.86 -7.35 -8.80
N THR A 153 -14.82 -7.33 -7.87
CA THR A 153 -15.57 -8.53 -7.47
C THR A 153 -16.42 -9.05 -8.63
N ALA A 154 -17.09 -8.17 -9.37
CA ALA A 154 -17.87 -8.54 -10.55
C ALA A 154 -16.96 -9.14 -11.63
N ALA A 155 -15.83 -8.50 -11.91
CA ALA A 155 -14.86 -8.96 -12.90
C ALA A 155 -14.30 -10.35 -12.58
N LEU A 156 -13.99 -10.61 -11.32
CA LEU A 156 -13.54 -11.95 -10.88
C LEU A 156 -14.62 -13.00 -11.11
N ARG A 157 -15.88 -12.70 -10.83
CA ARG A 157 -17.01 -13.61 -11.06
C ARG A 157 -17.21 -13.89 -12.54
N GLU A 158 -17.18 -12.85 -13.38
CA GLU A 158 -17.32 -12.95 -14.83
C GLU A 158 -16.21 -13.85 -15.42
N LEU A 159 -14.95 -13.58 -15.09
CA LEU A 159 -13.83 -14.39 -15.60
C LEU A 159 -13.81 -15.82 -15.04
N SER A 160 -14.25 -16.01 -13.80
CA SER A 160 -14.35 -17.34 -13.20
C SER A 160 -15.43 -18.22 -13.84
N GLY A 161 -16.38 -17.62 -14.57
CA GLY A 161 -17.41 -18.31 -15.32
C GLY A 161 -16.99 -18.72 -16.75
N ILE A 162 -15.79 -18.36 -17.17
CA ILE A 162 -15.25 -18.72 -18.50
C ILE A 162 -14.44 -19.99 -18.38
N ASP A 163 -14.89 -21.09 -18.99
CA ASP A 163 -14.28 -22.42 -18.83
C ASP A 163 -12.82 -22.50 -19.32
N GLU A 164 -12.43 -21.67 -20.27
CA GLU A 164 -11.07 -21.62 -20.80
C GLU A 164 -10.09 -20.88 -19.90
N VAL A 165 -10.56 -20.08 -18.94
CA VAL A 165 -9.71 -19.31 -18.03
C VAL A 165 -9.25 -20.16 -16.86
N ASP A 166 -8.02 -20.60 -16.91
CA ASP A 166 -7.42 -21.41 -15.84
C ASP A 166 -6.76 -20.57 -14.74
N VAL A 167 -6.33 -19.34 -15.06
CA VAL A 167 -5.67 -18.42 -14.14
C VAL A 167 -6.23 -17.02 -14.31
N ILE A 168 -6.48 -16.33 -13.21
CA ILE A 168 -6.87 -14.93 -13.23
C ILE A 168 -5.79 -14.10 -12.53
N ILE A 169 -5.30 -13.07 -13.22
CA ILE A 169 -4.39 -12.08 -12.68
C ILE A 169 -5.21 -10.82 -12.40
N ILE A 170 -5.25 -10.43 -11.12
CA ILE A 170 -5.81 -9.15 -10.68
C ILE A 170 -4.66 -8.24 -10.28
N GLY A 171 -4.63 -7.02 -10.81
CA GLY A 171 -3.49 -6.16 -10.58
C GLY A 171 -3.77 -4.68 -10.82
N ARG A 172 -3.00 -3.86 -10.11
CA ARG A 172 -2.90 -2.42 -10.32
C ARG A 172 -1.45 -1.95 -10.21
N GLY A 173 -1.18 -0.74 -10.65
CA GLY A 173 0.09 -0.07 -10.44
C GLY A 173 0.32 0.27 -8.96
N GLY A 174 1.49 0.82 -8.62
CA GLY A 174 1.80 1.31 -7.28
C GLY A 174 0.86 2.47 -6.87
N GLY A 175 0.81 2.74 -5.56
CA GLY A 175 -0.03 3.79 -5.00
C GLY A 175 0.07 3.84 -3.48
N SER A 176 -0.66 4.76 -2.89
CA SER A 176 -0.78 4.89 -1.43
C SER A 176 -1.58 3.72 -0.82
N MET A 177 -1.58 3.62 0.51
CA MET A 177 -2.37 2.61 1.23
C MET A 177 -3.87 2.74 0.91
N GLU A 178 -4.37 3.96 0.80
CA GLU A 178 -5.76 4.27 0.46
C GLU A 178 -6.12 3.76 -0.94
N ASP A 179 -5.20 3.91 -1.88
CA ASP A 179 -5.37 3.43 -3.25
C ASP A 179 -5.40 1.91 -3.34
N LEU A 180 -4.66 1.23 -2.46
CA LEU A 180 -4.56 -0.24 -2.41
C LEU A 180 -5.71 -0.89 -1.64
N TRP A 181 -6.54 -0.10 -0.96
CA TRP A 181 -7.58 -0.60 -0.06
C TRP A 181 -8.66 -1.43 -0.74
N ALA A 182 -8.86 -1.26 -2.03
CA ALA A 182 -9.83 -2.04 -2.81
C ALA A 182 -9.43 -3.50 -3.06
N PHE A 183 -8.15 -3.84 -2.82
CA PHE A 183 -7.57 -5.19 -3.05
C PHE A 183 -7.51 -6.04 -1.81
#